data_133bf1749d0c64434a3e073400657ddf
#
_entry.id   133bf1749d0c64434a3e073400657ddf
#
_cell.length_a   1.000
_cell.length_b   1.000
_cell.length_c   1.000
_cell.angle_alpha   90.00
_cell.angle_beta   90.00
_cell.angle_gamma   90.00
#
_symmetry.space_group_name_H-M   'P 1'
#
loop_
_entity.id
_entity.type
_entity.pdbx_description
1 polymer ?
#
loop_
_entity_poly.entity_id
_entity_poly.type
_entity_poly.pdbx_seq_one_letter_code
_entity_poly.pdbx_strand_id
1 'polypeptide(L)'
;PNDPYFQNGTQWALNNYGQNSGLPDADLDAPEAWAVRRTASNVVVAIVDSGVRTTHEDLAANLWRNPEDGTPGFNALTNQHDPEDDNGHGTHLAGIIGAVGDNNRGIAGVAWRVQLMACKFLNAAGNGYHSDAVACIEFARAHSAHILNLSWGGSEFSAAVSNALWAARADGLLVVAAVGNNGANVDQFPFYPACLALDHIVAVGASTRTDERWSQSSYGAARVALFAPGAEIYSTTQSGDNAYQSRNGTSMATAFVAGALALLRQAAPAAPAPVLRDRLLGAVDVKPAFDGKCVSGGRLNLRKMLDWPALAMNWSNQTAQVRLTGVPTHGYVITASTNLQTWTSLQTNTAGPGGDWWFTDPASAALPRRFYRAHPGP
;
A
#
# COMPACT_ATOMS: atom_id res chain seq x y z
N PRO A 1 2.01 -2.34 19.62
CA PRO A 1 0.60 -2.58 19.96
C PRO A 1 0.45 -3.70 20.98
N ASN A 2 -0.69 -3.72 21.68
CA ASN A 2 -0.99 -4.71 22.73
C ASN A 2 -1.81 -5.92 22.22
N ASP A 3 -1.94 -6.05 20.92
CA ASP A 3 -2.71 -7.09 20.24
C ASP A 3 -2.04 -8.46 20.43
N PRO A 4 -2.76 -9.51 20.90
CA PRO A 4 -2.16 -10.77 21.34
C PRO A 4 -1.30 -11.47 20.27
N TYR A 5 -1.74 -11.51 19.00
CA TYR A 5 -0.99 -12.18 17.95
C TYR A 5 0.19 -11.35 17.42
N PHE A 6 0.23 -10.06 17.68
CA PHE A 6 1.45 -9.27 17.48
C PHE A 6 2.44 -9.55 18.62
N GLN A 7 1.99 -9.51 19.88
CA GLN A 7 2.82 -9.70 21.06
C GLN A 7 3.50 -11.07 21.11
N ASN A 8 2.82 -12.12 20.64
CA ASN A 8 3.39 -13.48 20.62
C ASN A 8 4.22 -13.82 19.38
N GLY A 9 4.42 -12.84 18.46
CA GLY A 9 5.22 -13.00 17.27
C GLY A 9 4.55 -13.74 16.11
N THR A 10 3.26 -14.04 16.18
CA THR A 10 2.52 -14.67 15.07
C THR A 10 2.50 -13.77 13.83
N GLN A 11 2.41 -12.45 14.01
CA GLN A 11 2.44 -11.47 12.91
C GLN A 11 3.89 -11.12 12.49
N TRP A 12 4.66 -12.12 12.08
CA TRP A 12 6.07 -11.97 11.69
C TRP A 12 6.29 -10.89 10.62
N ALA A 13 5.33 -10.72 9.71
CA ALA A 13 5.41 -9.75 8.61
C ALA A 13 5.52 -8.30 9.10
N LEU A 14 5.03 -8.01 10.30
CA LEU A 14 5.08 -6.68 10.91
C LEU A 14 6.32 -6.50 11.80
N ASN A 15 6.82 -7.58 12.43
CA ASN A 15 8.00 -7.56 13.29
C ASN A 15 8.62 -8.97 13.37
N ASN A 16 9.75 -9.16 12.69
CA ASN A 16 10.46 -10.43 12.60
C ASN A 16 11.79 -10.37 13.37
N TYR A 17 11.79 -10.92 14.58
CA TYR A 17 13.00 -11.05 15.40
C TYR A 17 13.68 -12.43 15.27
N GLY A 18 13.29 -13.23 14.23
CA GLY A 18 13.81 -14.59 13.97
C GLY A 18 12.88 -15.70 14.46
N GLN A 19 11.67 -15.41 14.90
CA GLN A 19 10.68 -16.41 15.31
C GLN A 19 10.33 -17.35 14.14
N ASN A 20 10.05 -18.62 14.50
CA ASN A 20 9.70 -19.68 13.54
C ASN A 20 10.73 -19.83 12.41
N SER A 21 12.02 -19.73 12.73
CA SER A 21 13.14 -19.80 11.79
C SER A 21 13.14 -18.69 10.73
N GLY A 22 12.55 -17.55 11.04
CA GLY A 22 12.64 -16.32 10.23
C GLY A 22 14.04 -15.73 10.25
N LEU A 23 14.35 -14.94 9.25
CA LEU A 23 15.55 -14.08 9.25
C LEU A 23 15.19 -12.79 10.02
N PRO A 24 15.89 -12.45 11.11
CA PRO A 24 15.63 -11.17 11.78
C PRO A 24 15.65 -10.00 10.80
N ASP A 25 14.72 -9.05 10.98
CA ASP A 25 14.57 -7.88 10.11
C ASP A 25 14.05 -8.18 8.69
N ALA A 26 13.58 -9.42 8.43
CA ALA A 26 12.89 -9.77 7.20
C ALA A 26 11.38 -9.52 7.35
N ASP A 27 11.00 -8.25 7.57
CA ASP A 27 9.65 -7.76 7.82
C ASP A 27 9.40 -6.37 7.19
N LEU A 28 8.41 -5.64 7.65
CA LEU A 28 7.99 -4.35 7.12
C LEU A 28 8.48 -3.14 7.93
N ASP A 29 9.26 -3.31 8.99
CA ASP A 29 9.62 -2.26 9.95
C ASP A 29 8.38 -1.54 10.52
N ALA A 30 7.33 -2.31 10.84
CA ALA A 30 6.06 -1.72 11.26
C ALA A 30 6.16 -1.01 12.62
N PRO A 31 6.82 -1.54 13.66
CA PRO A 31 7.00 -0.83 14.94
C PRO A 31 7.66 0.54 14.76
N GLU A 32 8.70 0.62 13.95
CA GLU A 32 9.45 1.85 13.63
C GLU A 32 8.57 2.83 12.83
N ALA A 33 7.79 2.31 11.88
CA ALA A 33 6.86 3.09 11.10
C ALA A 33 5.73 3.65 11.96
N TRP A 34 5.18 2.86 12.88
CA TRP A 34 4.09 3.28 13.78
C TRP A 34 4.53 4.34 14.80
N ALA A 35 5.82 4.42 15.11
CA ALA A 35 6.36 5.54 15.88
C ALA A 35 6.22 6.88 15.13
N VAL A 36 6.19 6.84 13.78
CA VAL A 36 5.97 8.00 12.91
C VAL A 36 4.48 8.19 12.62
N ARG A 37 3.82 7.14 12.13
CA ARG A 37 2.39 7.15 11.76
C ARG A 37 1.80 5.75 11.80
N ARG A 38 0.71 5.61 12.51
CA ARG A 38 -0.04 4.35 12.65
C ARG A 38 -1.51 4.44 12.22
N THR A 39 -1.97 5.64 11.81
CA THR A 39 -3.37 5.88 11.47
C THR A 39 -3.52 6.57 10.12
N ALA A 40 -4.58 6.22 9.40
CA ALA A 40 -5.01 6.78 8.13
C ALA A 40 -6.54 7.01 8.12
N SER A 41 -7.06 7.65 9.17
CA SER A 41 -8.50 7.74 9.45
C SER A 41 -9.33 8.42 8.37
N ASN A 42 -8.69 9.27 7.53
CA ASN A 42 -9.34 9.97 6.41
C ASN A 42 -9.13 9.25 5.07
N VAL A 43 -8.54 8.06 5.06
CA VAL A 43 -8.26 7.32 3.83
C VAL A 43 -9.21 6.15 3.70
N VAL A 44 -9.89 6.07 2.57
CA VAL A 44 -10.78 4.96 2.20
C VAL A 44 -10.01 3.97 1.32
N VAL A 45 -9.92 2.72 1.76
CA VAL A 45 -9.37 1.59 0.99
C VAL A 45 -10.52 0.68 0.58
N ALA A 46 -10.82 0.60 -0.71
CA ALA A 46 -11.81 -0.31 -1.23
C ALA A 46 -11.19 -1.69 -1.47
N ILE A 47 -11.75 -2.70 -0.83
CA ILE A 47 -11.37 -4.10 -0.97
C ILE A 47 -12.35 -4.72 -1.97
N VAL A 48 -11.93 -4.80 -3.24
CA VAL A 48 -12.72 -5.39 -4.32
C VAL A 48 -12.45 -6.88 -4.34
N ASP A 49 -13.28 -7.66 -3.64
CA ASP A 49 -12.99 -9.07 -3.33
C ASP A 49 -14.27 -9.88 -2.99
N SER A 50 -14.19 -10.84 -2.08
CA SER A 50 -15.30 -11.71 -1.64
C SER A 50 -16.24 -11.06 -0.61
N GLY A 51 -16.00 -9.81 -0.24
CA GLY A 51 -16.70 -9.13 0.85
C GLY A 51 -15.84 -9.03 2.11
N VAL A 52 -16.44 -8.58 3.21
CA VAL A 52 -15.79 -8.49 4.53
C VAL A 52 -16.80 -8.90 5.59
N ARG A 53 -16.38 -9.68 6.61
CA ARG A 53 -17.20 -9.94 7.79
C ARG A 53 -17.37 -8.65 8.59
N THR A 54 -18.55 -8.06 8.48
CA THR A 54 -18.82 -6.69 8.95
C THR A 54 -18.92 -6.57 10.46
N THR A 55 -19.13 -7.70 11.16
CA THR A 55 -19.23 -7.81 12.64
C THR A 55 -17.93 -8.21 13.31
N HIS A 56 -16.85 -8.50 12.55
CA HIS A 56 -15.59 -8.96 13.12
C HIS A 56 -15.01 -7.91 14.10
N GLU A 57 -14.64 -8.34 15.31
CA GLU A 57 -14.25 -7.46 16.43
C GLU A 57 -13.03 -6.56 16.14
N ASP A 58 -12.12 -7.01 15.25
CA ASP A 58 -10.95 -6.23 14.83
C ASP A 58 -11.21 -5.35 13.60
N LEU A 59 -12.37 -5.47 12.94
CA LEU A 59 -12.66 -4.75 11.69
C LEU A 59 -13.80 -3.75 11.82
N ALA A 60 -14.84 -4.06 12.60
CA ALA A 60 -16.10 -3.33 12.63
C ALA A 60 -15.94 -1.81 12.85
N ALA A 61 -14.96 -1.39 13.66
CA ALA A 61 -14.71 0.02 13.95
C ALA A 61 -13.94 0.76 12.82
N ASN A 62 -13.36 0.04 11.88
CA ASN A 62 -12.62 0.58 10.74
C ASN A 62 -13.39 0.43 9.41
N LEU A 63 -14.60 -0.13 9.44
CA LEU A 63 -15.42 -0.19 8.24
C LEU A 63 -15.84 1.22 7.81
N TRP A 64 -15.68 1.49 6.53
CA TRP A 64 -16.26 2.65 5.89
C TRP A 64 -17.79 2.63 6.06
N ARG A 65 -18.39 3.79 6.13
CA ARG A 65 -19.85 3.93 6.20
C ARG A 65 -20.31 4.84 5.08
N ASN A 66 -21.19 4.29 4.25
CA ASN A 66 -21.85 5.06 3.20
C ASN A 66 -22.60 6.24 3.84
N PRO A 67 -22.33 7.48 3.45
CA PRO A 67 -22.99 8.65 4.03
C PRO A 67 -24.50 8.70 3.77
N GLU A 68 -25.00 7.96 2.77
CA GLU A 68 -26.40 7.95 2.39
C GLU A 68 -27.24 6.97 3.24
N ASP A 69 -26.70 5.78 3.55
CA ASP A 69 -27.46 4.70 4.18
C ASP A 69 -26.74 4.00 5.35
N GLY A 70 -25.49 4.39 5.63
CA GLY A 70 -24.69 3.82 6.73
C GLY A 70 -24.13 2.42 6.46
N THR A 71 -24.30 1.86 5.28
CA THR A 71 -23.81 0.53 4.91
C THR A 71 -22.29 0.50 4.73
N PRO A 72 -21.60 -0.65 4.89
CA PRO A 72 -20.15 -0.73 4.85
C PRO A 72 -19.57 -0.91 3.43
N GLY A 73 -20.42 -0.92 2.39
CA GLY A 73 -19.96 -1.12 1.02
C GLY A 73 -21.02 -1.61 0.06
N PHE A 74 -20.62 -2.40 -0.93
CA PHE A 74 -21.45 -2.82 -2.05
C PHE A 74 -21.23 -4.30 -2.41
N ASN A 75 -22.31 -4.99 -2.77
CA ASN A 75 -22.32 -6.36 -3.26
C ASN A 75 -22.84 -6.37 -4.71
N ALA A 76 -21.93 -6.52 -5.67
CA ALA A 76 -22.25 -6.52 -7.10
C ALA A 76 -23.03 -7.78 -7.53
N LEU A 77 -22.88 -8.90 -6.81
CA LEU A 77 -23.58 -10.16 -7.12
C LEU A 77 -25.10 -10.03 -6.94
N THR A 78 -25.53 -9.20 -6.00
CA THR A 78 -26.96 -9.01 -5.66
C THR A 78 -27.44 -7.60 -5.97
N ASN A 79 -26.54 -6.70 -6.33
CA ASN A 79 -26.78 -5.25 -6.47
C ASN A 79 -27.36 -4.64 -5.19
N GLN A 80 -26.82 -5.03 -4.02
CA GLN A 80 -27.24 -4.57 -2.70
C GLN A 80 -26.07 -3.97 -1.94
N HIS A 81 -26.34 -3.29 -0.83
CA HIS A 81 -25.32 -2.72 0.05
C HIS A 81 -24.97 -3.65 1.25
N ASP A 82 -25.06 -4.95 1.05
CA ASP A 82 -24.66 -5.99 2.01
C ASP A 82 -23.47 -6.78 1.48
N PRO A 83 -22.23 -6.34 1.75
CA PRO A 83 -21.01 -6.98 1.26
C PRO A 83 -20.49 -8.05 2.22
N GLU A 84 -21.36 -8.77 2.93
CA GLU A 84 -20.93 -9.81 3.89
C GLU A 84 -20.15 -10.91 3.17
N ASP A 85 -19.05 -11.36 3.79
CA ASP A 85 -18.11 -12.31 3.22
C ASP A 85 -18.54 -13.76 3.49
N ASP A 86 -18.71 -14.54 2.44
CA ASP A 86 -19.04 -15.95 2.46
C ASP A 86 -17.88 -16.88 2.02
N ASN A 87 -16.70 -16.31 1.71
CA ASN A 87 -15.48 -17.03 1.32
C ASN A 87 -14.35 -16.88 2.35
N GLY A 88 -14.16 -15.66 2.88
CA GLY A 88 -13.13 -15.30 3.87
C GLY A 88 -11.87 -14.72 3.29
N HIS A 89 -11.72 -14.62 1.98
CA HIS A 89 -10.53 -14.01 1.38
C HIS A 89 -10.51 -12.50 1.62
N GLY A 90 -11.58 -11.78 1.33
CA GLY A 90 -11.66 -10.34 1.53
C GLY A 90 -11.58 -9.94 3.01
N THR A 91 -12.18 -10.72 3.92
CA THR A 91 -12.03 -10.51 5.38
C THR A 91 -10.57 -10.63 5.80
N HIS A 92 -9.83 -11.60 5.25
CA HIS A 92 -8.40 -11.76 5.54
C HIS A 92 -7.58 -10.55 5.10
N LEU A 93 -7.85 -10.03 3.90
CA LEU A 93 -7.20 -8.82 3.38
C LEU A 93 -7.51 -7.58 4.21
N ALA A 94 -8.78 -7.46 4.64
CA ALA A 94 -9.22 -6.35 5.50
C ALA A 94 -8.41 -6.28 6.80
N GLY A 95 -8.14 -7.42 7.45
CA GLY A 95 -7.33 -7.49 8.65
C GLY A 95 -5.89 -7.04 8.44
N ILE A 96 -5.26 -7.45 7.34
CA ILE A 96 -3.90 -7.03 6.99
C ILE A 96 -3.84 -5.50 6.78
N ILE A 97 -4.78 -4.95 6.01
CA ILE A 97 -4.83 -3.52 5.70
C ILE A 97 -5.07 -2.72 6.97
N GLY A 98 -6.07 -3.09 7.77
CA GLY A 98 -6.60 -2.23 8.78
C GLY A 98 -7.38 -2.89 9.92
N ALA A 99 -6.91 -4.02 10.46
CA ALA A 99 -7.38 -4.44 11.77
C ALA A 99 -7.07 -3.33 12.79
N VAL A 100 -7.97 -3.14 13.76
CA VAL A 100 -7.85 -2.11 14.79
C VAL A 100 -6.68 -2.43 15.70
N GLY A 101 -5.57 -1.71 15.55
CA GLY A 101 -4.38 -1.93 16.40
C GLY A 101 -4.50 -1.32 17.77
N ASP A 102 -3.78 -1.90 18.75
CA ASP A 102 -3.68 -1.47 20.15
C ASP A 102 -5.03 -1.52 20.89
N ASN A 103 -5.83 -2.55 20.60
CA ASN A 103 -7.16 -2.75 21.15
C ASN A 103 -7.25 -3.96 22.11
N ASN A 104 -6.11 -4.63 22.39
CA ASN A 104 -6.00 -5.84 23.21
C ASN A 104 -6.80 -7.02 22.65
N ARG A 105 -6.97 -7.10 21.31
CA ARG A 105 -7.65 -8.18 20.61
C ARG A 105 -6.82 -8.61 19.41
N GLY A 106 -6.96 -9.84 19.00
CA GLY A 106 -6.47 -10.45 17.76
C GLY A 106 -5.16 -9.91 17.24
N ILE A 107 -5.23 -9.10 16.18
CA ILE A 107 -4.10 -8.65 15.38
C ILE A 107 -4.06 -7.12 15.22
N ALA A 108 -2.89 -6.60 14.86
CA ALA A 108 -2.76 -5.23 14.35
C ALA A 108 -2.75 -5.23 12.80
N GLY A 109 -3.52 -4.35 12.18
CA GLY A 109 -3.37 -4.04 10.76
C GLY A 109 -2.22 -3.06 10.51
N VAL A 110 -1.79 -2.91 9.26
CA VAL A 110 -0.77 -1.91 8.88
C VAL A 110 -1.20 -0.51 9.30
N ALA A 111 -2.46 -0.15 9.04
CA ALA A 111 -3.07 1.10 9.46
C ALA A 111 -4.10 0.82 10.57
N TRP A 112 -3.78 1.18 11.82
CA TRP A 112 -4.64 0.88 12.99
C TRP A 112 -6.00 1.57 12.98
N ARG A 113 -6.12 2.64 12.22
CA ARG A 113 -7.35 3.36 11.89
C ARG A 113 -7.33 3.71 10.42
N VAL A 114 -8.31 3.22 9.68
CA VAL A 114 -8.50 3.44 8.23
C VAL A 114 -9.98 3.20 7.92
N GLN A 115 -10.46 3.61 6.78
CA GLN A 115 -11.82 3.30 6.34
C GLN A 115 -11.77 2.15 5.33
N LEU A 116 -12.25 0.98 5.71
CA LEU A 116 -12.32 -0.23 4.88
C LEU A 116 -13.68 -0.28 4.18
N MET A 117 -13.69 -0.06 2.86
CA MET A 117 -14.88 -0.16 2.03
C MET A 117 -14.94 -1.57 1.43
N ALA A 118 -15.94 -2.35 1.80
CA ALA A 118 -16.12 -3.70 1.30
C ALA A 118 -16.84 -3.69 -0.05
N CYS A 119 -16.23 -4.22 -1.12
CA CYS A 119 -16.81 -4.30 -2.46
C CYS A 119 -16.79 -5.76 -2.92
N LYS A 120 -17.93 -6.45 -2.73
CA LYS A 120 -18.07 -7.88 -3.02
C LYS A 120 -18.41 -8.13 -4.47
N PHE A 121 -17.55 -8.86 -5.19
CA PHE A 121 -17.83 -9.38 -6.53
C PHE A 121 -17.47 -10.88 -6.67
N LEU A 122 -16.76 -11.45 -5.71
CA LEU A 122 -16.47 -12.87 -5.66
C LEU A 122 -17.52 -13.59 -4.79
N ASN A 123 -18.00 -14.74 -5.26
CA ASN A 123 -18.91 -15.60 -4.54
C ASN A 123 -18.18 -16.48 -3.50
N ALA A 124 -18.93 -17.34 -2.80
CA ALA A 124 -18.40 -18.26 -1.79
C ALA A 124 -17.29 -19.19 -2.30
N ALA A 125 -17.26 -19.50 -3.60
CA ALA A 125 -16.21 -20.31 -4.23
C ALA A 125 -15.00 -19.47 -4.68
N GLY A 126 -15.02 -18.13 -4.50
CA GLY A 126 -13.96 -17.24 -4.93
C GLY A 126 -14.00 -16.92 -6.44
N ASN A 127 -15.13 -17.14 -7.10
CA ASN A 127 -15.32 -16.83 -8.52
C ASN A 127 -16.17 -15.55 -8.69
N GLY A 128 -15.89 -14.78 -9.73
CA GLY A 128 -16.65 -13.58 -10.10
C GLY A 128 -16.48 -13.22 -11.57
N TYR A 129 -17.34 -12.34 -12.06
CA TYR A 129 -17.28 -11.83 -13.43
C TYR A 129 -16.59 -10.47 -13.48
N HIS A 130 -15.96 -10.17 -14.60
CA HIS A 130 -15.36 -8.85 -14.83
C HIS A 130 -16.37 -7.71 -14.75
N SER A 131 -17.65 -7.95 -15.14
CA SER A 131 -18.75 -6.98 -15.00
C SER A 131 -18.96 -6.56 -13.55
N ASP A 132 -18.94 -7.53 -12.62
CA ASP A 132 -19.19 -7.30 -11.20
C ASP A 132 -17.98 -6.61 -10.56
N ALA A 133 -16.75 -6.97 -10.99
CA ALA A 133 -15.55 -6.25 -10.59
C ALA A 133 -15.59 -4.77 -11.04
N VAL A 134 -16.04 -4.51 -12.29
CA VAL A 134 -16.23 -3.14 -12.80
C VAL A 134 -17.26 -2.39 -11.96
N ALA A 135 -18.41 -3.01 -11.63
CA ALA A 135 -19.43 -2.38 -10.79
C ALA A 135 -18.87 -2.00 -9.40
N CYS A 136 -18.04 -2.87 -8.79
CA CYS A 136 -17.34 -2.57 -7.55
C CYS A 136 -16.34 -1.41 -7.69
N ILE A 137 -15.58 -1.37 -8.77
CA ILE A 137 -14.62 -0.27 -9.04
C ILE A 137 -15.36 1.05 -9.22
N GLU A 138 -16.46 1.07 -9.98
CA GLU A 138 -17.29 2.27 -10.18
C GLU A 138 -17.94 2.73 -8.88
N PHE A 139 -18.44 1.82 -8.05
CA PHE A 139 -18.94 2.14 -6.71
C PHE A 139 -17.85 2.80 -5.86
N ALA A 140 -16.66 2.24 -5.81
CA ALA A 140 -15.54 2.79 -5.04
C ALA A 140 -15.15 4.19 -5.52
N ARG A 141 -15.14 4.42 -6.85
CA ARG A 141 -14.89 5.73 -7.46
C ARG A 141 -15.95 6.75 -7.06
N ALA A 142 -17.22 6.39 -7.21
CA ALA A 142 -18.37 7.25 -6.90
C ALA A 142 -18.40 7.68 -5.42
N HIS A 143 -17.83 6.86 -4.52
CA HIS A 143 -17.78 7.10 -3.08
C HIS A 143 -16.40 7.51 -2.58
N SER A 144 -15.58 8.11 -3.46
CA SER A 144 -14.31 8.76 -3.12
C SER A 144 -13.30 7.84 -2.43
N ALA A 145 -13.21 6.58 -2.84
CA ALA A 145 -12.12 5.72 -2.42
C ALA A 145 -10.77 6.32 -2.85
N HIS A 146 -9.73 6.09 -2.06
CA HIS A 146 -8.38 6.57 -2.35
C HIS A 146 -7.49 5.46 -2.92
N ILE A 147 -7.77 4.21 -2.53
CA ILE A 147 -6.98 3.04 -2.88
C ILE A 147 -7.93 1.89 -3.22
N LEU A 148 -7.65 1.19 -4.33
CA LEU A 148 -8.29 -0.07 -4.70
C LEU A 148 -7.32 -1.22 -4.39
N ASN A 149 -7.73 -2.17 -3.56
CA ASN A 149 -7.03 -3.42 -3.34
C ASN A 149 -7.65 -4.50 -4.24
N LEU A 150 -6.89 -4.97 -5.24
CA LEU A 150 -7.29 -5.96 -6.22
C LEU A 150 -6.44 -7.23 -6.05
N SER A 151 -6.83 -8.08 -5.09
CA SER A 151 -6.13 -9.32 -4.76
C SER A 151 -6.59 -10.50 -5.60
N TRP A 152 -6.92 -10.27 -6.85
CA TRP A 152 -7.42 -11.21 -7.85
C TRP A 152 -6.86 -10.93 -9.22
N GLY A 153 -7.06 -11.85 -10.16
CA GLY A 153 -6.66 -11.64 -11.56
C GLY A 153 -6.63 -12.94 -12.36
N GLY A 154 -6.18 -12.81 -13.59
CA GLY A 154 -6.09 -13.91 -14.55
C GLY A 154 -5.22 -13.56 -15.77
N SER A 155 -5.06 -14.54 -16.67
CA SER A 155 -4.30 -14.37 -17.91
C SER A 155 -5.07 -13.59 -18.98
N GLU A 156 -6.40 -13.48 -18.86
CA GLU A 156 -7.24 -12.85 -19.85
C GLU A 156 -7.30 -11.34 -19.65
N PHE A 157 -7.05 -10.58 -20.74
CA PHE A 157 -7.22 -9.13 -20.75
C PHE A 157 -8.71 -8.78 -20.87
N SER A 158 -9.16 -7.89 -19.99
CA SER A 158 -10.50 -7.31 -20.06
C SER A 158 -10.44 -5.81 -20.35
N ALA A 159 -10.96 -5.40 -21.50
CA ALA A 159 -11.05 -4.00 -21.86
C ALA A 159 -11.96 -3.22 -20.89
N ALA A 160 -13.02 -3.84 -20.37
CA ALA A 160 -13.93 -3.20 -19.41
C ALA A 160 -13.22 -2.87 -18.08
N VAL A 161 -12.48 -3.85 -17.53
CA VAL A 161 -11.66 -3.63 -16.31
C VAL A 161 -10.57 -2.59 -16.57
N SER A 162 -9.88 -2.66 -17.72
CA SER A 162 -8.86 -1.69 -18.09
C SER A 162 -9.41 -0.26 -18.16
N ASN A 163 -10.60 -0.08 -18.76
CA ASN A 163 -11.25 1.23 -18.86
C ASN A 163 -11.69 1.75 -17.49
N ALA A 164 -12.26 0.90 -16.62
CA ALA A 164 -12.63 1.29 -15.26
C ALA A 164 -11.41 1.73 -14.44
N LEU A 165 -10.29 1.02 -14.56
CA LEU A 165 -9.05 1.41 -13.89
C LEU A 165 -8.41 2.66 -14.51
N TRP A 166 -8.54 2.86 -15.81
CA TRP A 166 -8.12 4.11 -16.46
C TRP A 166 -8.92 5.31 -15.95
N ALA A 167 -10.22 5.14 -15.73
CA ALA A 167 -11.07 6.15 -15.12
C ALA A 167 -10.71 6.38 -13.63
N ALA A 168 -10.40 5.33 -12.87
CA ALA A 168 -9.91 5.45 -11.49
C ALA A 168 -8.59 6.24 -11.41
N ARG A 169 -7.71 6.12 -12.43
CA ARG A 169 -6.51 6.96 -12.55
C ARG A 169 -6.85 8.45 -12.68
N ALA A 170 -7.84 8.78 -13.50
CA ALA A 170 -8.26 10.16 -13.69
C ALA A 170 -8.81 10.78 -12.39
N ASP A 171 -9.46 9.99 -11.54
CA ASP A 171 -9.94 10.38 -10.21
C ASP A 171 -8.83 10.40 -9.14
N GLY A 172 -7.60 10.03 -9.48
CA GLY A 172 -6.43 10.04 -8.58
C GLY A 172 -6.34 8.86 -7.62
N LEU A 173 -7.06 7.77 -7.88
CA LEU A 173 -6.97 6.56 -7.07
C LEU A 173 -5.65 5.83 -7.29
N LEU A 174 -5.13 5.22 -6.24
CA LEU A 174 -4.06 4.21 -6.32
C LEU A 174 -4.67 2.83 -6.46
N VAL A 175 -4.03 1.97 -7.25
CA VAL A 175 -4.43 0.57 -7.42
C VAL A 175 -3.29 -0.32 -6.97
N VAL A 176 -3.58 -1.28 -6.10
CA VAL A 176 -2.63 -2.33 -5.69
C VAL A 176 -3.16 -3.66 -6.20
N ALA A 177 -2.37 -4.40 -6.97
CA ALA A 177 -2.83 -5.61 -7.63
C ALA A 177 -1.87 -6.79 -7.45
N ALA A 178 -2.42 -7.97 -7.17
CA ALA A 178 -1.67 -9.21 -7.03
C ALA A 178 -1.17 -9.73 -8.38
N VAL A 179 0.08 -10.22 -8.43
CA VAL A 179 0.71 -10.69 -9.68
C VAL A 179 0.48 -12.17 -9.98
N GLY A 180 -0.24 -12.89 -9.11
CA GLY A 180 -0.56 -14.31 -9.28
C GLY A 180 0.36 -15.26 -8.51
N ASN A 181 -0.09 -16.53 -8.40
CA ASN A 181 0.45 -17.53 -7.48
C ASN A 181 0.87 -18.83 -8.21
N ASN A 182 1.38 -18.72 -9.43
CA ASN A 182 1.82 -19.85 -10.24
C ASN A 182 3.34 -19.86 -10.54
N GLY A 183 4.10 -18.95 -9.91
CA GLY A 183 5.54 -18.83 -10.09
C GLY A 183 5.99 -18.35 -11.47
N ALA A 184 5.07 -17.84 -12.30
CA ALA A 184 5.34 -17.44 -13.66
C ALA A 184 6.08 -16.09 -13.75
N ASN A 185 6.85 -15.92 -14.84
CA ASN A 185 7.37 -14.62 -15.23
C ASN A 185 6.27 -13.83 -15.96
N VAL A 186 5.71 -12.81 -15.31
CA VAL A 186 4.61 -12.00 -15.84
C VAL A 186 5.05 -11.03 -16.95
N ASP A 187 6.34 -10.85 -17.17
CA ASP A 187 6.87 -10.13 -18.33
C ASP A 187 6.65 -10.93 -19.62
N GLN A 188 6.59 -12.28 -19.51
CA GLN A 188 6.34 -13.20 -20.60
C GLN A 188 4.87 -13.66 -20.65
N PHE A 189 4.27 -13.91 -19.48
CA PHE A 189 2.90 -14.40 -19.30
C PHE A 189 2.11 -13.42 -18.43
N PRO A 190 1.58 -12.34 -19.02
CA PRO A 190 0.92 -11.28 -18.26
C PRO A 190 -0.24 -11.78 -17.39
N PHE A 191 -0.38 -11.20 -16.20
CA PHE A 191 -1.47 -11.44 -15.27
C PHE A 191 -2.22 -10.12 -15.01
N TYR A 192 -3.48 -10.07 -15.38
CA TYR A 192 -4.31 -8.86 -15.31
C TYR A 192 -5.22 -8.88 -14.09
N PRO A 193 -5.48 -7.71 -13.44
CA PRO A 193 -5.13 -6.35 -13.89
C PRO A 193 -3.71 -5.87 -13.55
N ALA A 194 -2.92 -6.62 -12.78
CA ALA A 194 -1.60 -6.20 -12.29
C ALA A 194 -0.65 -5.74 -13.42
N CYS A 195 -0.73 -6.38 -14.59
CA CYS A 195 0.14 -6.11 -15.74
C CYS A 195 -0.40 -5.05 -16.71
N LEU A 196 -1.45 -4.30 -16.36
CA LEU A 196 -1.87 -3.13 -17.14
C LEU A 196 -0.81 -2.03 -17.07
N ALA A 197 -0.52 -1.41 -18.21
CA ALA A 197 0.48 -0.33 -18.30
C ALA A 197 -0.11 1.02 -17.82
N LEU A 198 -0.46 1.11 -16.54
CA LEU A 198 -1.00 2.30 -15.91
C LEU A 198 -0.10 2.70 -14.71
N ASP A 199 0.31 3.97 -14.67
CA ASP A 199 1.30 4.50 -13.74
C ASP A 199 0.84 4.65 -12.29
N HIS A 200 -0.44 4.40 -12.00
CA HIS A 200 -1.02 4.38 -10.65
C HIS A 200 -1.23 2.95 -10.12
N ILE A 201 -0.87 1.92 -10.91
CA ILE A 201 -0.94 0.52 -10.48
C ILE A 201 0.38 0.10 -9.83
N VAL A 202 0.28 -0.54 -8.67
CA VAL A 202 1.37 -1.21 -7.95
C VAL A 202 1.13 -2.71 -8.02
N ALA A 203 1.87 -3.40 -8.87
CA ALA A 203 1.83 -4.86 -8.99
C ALA A 203 2.74 -5.51 -7.93
N VAL A 204 2.20 -6.41 -7.11
CA VAL A 204 2.86 -6.89 -5.89
C VAL A 204 3.12 -8.38 -5.92
N GLY A 205 4.39 -8.76 -5.74
CA GLY A 205 4.85 -10.12 -5.48
C GLY A 205 4.92 -10.46 -3.99
N ALA A 206 4.98 -11.75 -3.66
CA ALA A 206 5.00 -12.24 -2.29
C ALA A 206 6.41 -12.69 -1.85
N SER A 207 6.84 -12.22 -0.66
CA SER A 207 8.05 -12.65 0.03
C SER A 207 7.76 -13.57 1.22
N THR A 208 8.81 -14.25 1.70
CA THR A 208 8.80 -15.11 2.88
C THR A 208 9.43 -14.40 4.08
N ARG A 209 9.34 -15.03 5.27
CA ARG A 209 10.01 -14.57 6.51
C ARG A 209 11.53 -14.66 6.50
N THR A 210 12.12 -15.16 5.40
CA THR A 210 13.58 -15.26 5.20
C THR A 210 14.08 -14.36 4.08
N ASP A 211 13.28 -13.34 3.69
CA ASP A 211 13.58 -12.40 2.58
C ASP A 211 13.77 -13.06 1.21
N GLU A 212 13.20 -14.25 1.02
CA GLU A 212 13.15 -14.93 -0.26
C GLU A 212 11.83 -14.66 -0.99
N ARG A 213 11.83 -14.76 -2.32
CA ARG A 213 10.58 -14.81 -3.08
C ARG A 213 9.82 -16.07 -2.69
N TRP A 214 8.56 -15.93 -2.28
CA TRP A 214 7.71 -17.11 -2.11
C TRP A 214 7.64 -17.91 -3.41
N SER A 215 7.91 -19.23 -3.34
CA SER A 215 8.14 -20.07 -4.53
C SER A 215 7.02 -20.01 -5.56
N GLN A 216 5.75 -19.88 -5.10
CA GLN A 216 4.60 -19.73 -5.98
C GLN A 216 4.31 -18.30 -6.41
N SER A 217 4.95 -17.28 -5.81
CA SER A 217 4.76 -15.90 -6.26
C SER A 217 5.23 -15.75 -7.71
N SER A 218 4.38 -15.22 -8.57
CA SER A 218 4.82 -14.73 -9.87
C SER A 218 5.78 -13.56 -9.70
N TYR A 219 6.59 -13.27 -10.73
CA TYR A 219 7.66 -12.27 -10.74
C TYR A 219 7.82 -11.66 -12.13
N GLY A 220 8.55 -10.54 -12.25
CA GLY A 220 8.84 -9.91 -13.54
C GLY A 220 9.60 -8.60 -13.34
N ALA A 221 10.78 -8.49 -13.95
CA ALA A 221 11.68 -7.34 -13.80
C ALA A 221 11.08 -6.01 -14.26
N ALA A 222 10.14 -6.06 -15.23
CA ALA A 222 9.52 -4.87 -15.82
C ALA A 222 8.10 -4.59 -15.29
N ARG A 223 7.37 -5.62 -14.84
CA ARG A 223 5.94 -5.48 -14.51
C ARG A 223 5.63 -5.57 -13.02
N VAL A 224 6.39 -6.35 -12.25
CA VAL A 224 6.22 -6.41 -10.80
C VAL A 224 6.89 -5.20 -10.17
N ALA A 225 6.16 -4.44 -9.36
CA ALA A 225 6.66 -3.20 -8.78
C ALA A 225 7.62 -3.47 -7.60
N LEU A 226 7.20 -4.31 -6.67
CA LEU A 226 7.96 -4.69 -5.46
C LEU A 226 7.45 -6.01 -4.90
N PHE A 227 8.13 -6.51 -3.87
CA PHE A 227 7.67 -7.63 -3.04
C PHE A 227 7.20 -7.14 -1.67
N ALA A 228 6.26 -7.87 -1.07
CA ALA A 228 5.85 -7.70 0.33
C ALA A 228 5.57 -9.08 0.95
N PRO A 229 5.52 -9.22 2.28
CA PRO A 229 5.22 -10.49 2.94
C PRO A 229 3.94 -11.13 2.42
N GLY A 230 4.00 -12.40 2.04
CA GLY A 230 2.85 -13.11 1.48
C GLY A 230 2.81 -14.60 1.80
N ALA A 231 3.78 -15.12 2.56
CA ALA A 231 3.78 -16.50 3.01
C ALA A 231 3.47 -16.60 4.50
N GLU A 232 2.56 -17.50 4.88
CA GLU A 232 2.17 -17.74 6.28
C GLU A 232 1.70 -16.48 7.00
N ILE A 233 0.83 -15.71 6.35
CA ILE A 233 0.29 -14.45 6.87
C ILE A 233 -0.96 -14.72 7.69
N TYR A 234 -0.91 -14.36 8.97
CA TYR A 234 -2.00 -14.52 9.92
C TYR A 234 -2.89 -13.28 9.95
N SER A 235 -4.21 -13.48 9.76
CA SER A 235 -5.18 -12.39 9.72
C SER A 235 -6.59 -12.87 10.02
N THR A 236 -7.55 -11.93 10.07
CA THR A 236 -8.97 -12.15 10.31
C THR A 236 -9.61 -13.10 9.28
N THR A 237 -10.69 -13.78 9.64
CA THR A 237 -11.47 -14.62 8.73
C THR A 237 -12.96 -14.53 8.99
N GLN A 238 -13.79 -14.95 8.04
CA GLN A 238 -15.25 -14.87 8.10
C GLN A 238 -15.91 -15.93 9.01
N SER A 239 -15.15 -16.92 9.49
CA SER A 239 -15.73 -18.06 10.24
C SER A 239 -16.26 -17.70 11.64
N GLY A 240 -15.98 -16.49 12.13
CA GLY A 240 -16.45 -15.97 13.41
C GLY A 240 -16.02 -14.53 13.63
N ASP A 241 -16.67 -13.83 14.57
CA ASP A 241 -16.36 -12.42 14.85
C ASP A 241 -15.00 -12.21 15.52
N ASN A 242 -14.39 -13.28 16.02
CA ASN A 242 -13.06 -13.32 16.62
C ASN A 242 -12.18 -14.41 16.02
N ALA A 243 -12.40 -14.77 14.75
CA ALA A 243 -11.71 -15.84 14.08
C ALA A 243 -10.55 -15.33 13.23
N TYR A 244 -9.43 -16.03 13.29
CA TYR A 244 -8.19 -15.70 12.58
C TYR A 244 -7.59 -16.95 11.96
N GLN A 245 -6.88 -16.80 10.84
CA GLN A 245 -6.21 -17.91 10.18
C GLN A 245 -4.96 -17.45 9.40
N SER A 246 -4.09 -18.41 9.05
CA SER A 246 -2.94 -18.18 8.19
C SER A 246 -3.28 -18.47 6.73
N ARG A 247 -2.83 -17.62 5.82
CA ARG A 247 -2.93 -17.82 4.36
C ARG A 247 -1.63 -17.47 3.66
N ASN A 248 -1.46 -17.98 2.42
CA ASN A 248 -0.35 -17.66 1.53
C ASN A 248 -0.88 -17.02 0.24
N GLY A 249 -0.13 -16.09 -0.33
CA GLY A 249 -0.43 -15.55 -1.65
C GLY A 249 0.07 -14.14 -1.87
N THR A 250 0.21 -13.77 -3.14
CA THR A 250 0.42 -12.38 -3.56
C THR A 250 -0.76 -11.49 -3.16
N SER A 251 -1.93 -12.06 -2.88
CA SER A 251 -3.09 -11.38 -2.31
C SER A 251 -2.78 -10.73 -0.95
N MET A 252 -2.09 -11.46 -0.05
CA MET A 252 -1.70 -10.97 1.27
C MET A 252 -0.66 -9.87 1.16
N ALA A 253 0.32 -10.06 0.26
CA ALA A 253 1.33 -9.07 -0.05
C ALA A 253 0.71 -7.76 -0.59
N THR A 254 -0.30 -7.86 -1.46
CA THR A 254 -1.07 -6.74 -1.99
C THR A 254 -1.75 -5.95 -0.86
N ALA A 255 -2.36 -6.64 0.11
CA ALA A 255 -3.02 -6.01 1.24
C ALA A 255 -2.03 -5.22 2.14
N PHE A 256 -0.82 -5.74 2.38
CA PHE A 256 0.23 -4.98 3.09
C PHE A 256 0.58 -3.69 2.38
N VAL A 257 0.73 -3.73 1.04
CA VAL A 257 1.02 -2.53 0.24
C VAL A 257 -0.16 -1.56 0.25
N ALA A 258 -1.41 -2.03 0.23
CA ALA A 258 -2.58 -1.16 0.32
C ALA A 258 -2.65 -0.43 1.67
N GLY A 259 -2.36 -1.12 2.78
CA GLY A 259 -2.24 -0.52 4.11
C GLY A 259 -1.10 0.50 4.20
N ALA A 260 0.05 0.19 3.61
CA ALA A 260 1.20 1.09 3.50
C ALA A 260 0.84 2.39 2.75
N LEU A 261 0.20 2.26 1.60
CA LEU A 261 -0.26 3.40 0.82
C LEU A 261 -1.33 4.21 1.54
N ALA A 262 -2.16 3.59 2.40
CA ALA A 262 -3.10 4.32 3.24
C ALA A 262 -2.37 5.24 4.23
N LEU A 263 -1.33 4.76 4.91
CA LEU A 263 -0.49 5.58 5.79
C LEU A 263 0.20 6.71 5.01
N LEU A 264 0.72 6.40 3.81
CA LEU A 264 1.41 7.37 2.97
C LEU A 264 0.46 8.44 2.42
N ARG A 265 -0.74 8.06 1.96
CA ARG A 265 -1.79 8.99 1.51
C ARG A 265 -2.21 9.93 2.65
N GLN A 266 -2.35 9.42 3.88
CA GLN A 266 -2.65 10.25 5.04
C GLN A 266 -1.50 11.21 5.37
N ALA A 267 -0.23 10.79 5.14
CA ALA A 267 0.94 11.65 5.35
C ALA A 267 1.07 12.75 4.29
N ALA A 268 0.62 12.48 3.06
CA ALA A 268 0.73 13.38 1.91
C ALA A 268 -0.59 13.42 1.11
N PRO A 269 -1.66 14.00 1.68
CA PRO A 269 -3.02 13.90 1.11
C PRO A 269 -3.17 14.57 -0.25
N ALA A 270 -2.38 15.60 -0.55
CA ALA A 270 -2.41 16.31 -1.83
C ALA A 270 -1.47 15.73 -2.89
N ALA A 271 -0.66 14.71 -2.55
CA ALA A 271 0.27 14.13 -3.52
C ALA A 271 -0.46 13.30 -4.58
N PRO A 272 -0.16 13.48 -5.88
CA PRO A 272 -0.72 12.65 -6.94
C PRO A 272 -0.38 11.16 -6.76
N ALA A 273 -1.25 10.27 -7.24
CA ALA A 273 -1.06 8.82 -7.13
C ALA A 273 0.29 8.31 -7.68
N PRO A 274 0.79 8.76 -8.85
CA PRO A 274 2.13 8.37 -9.33
C PRO A 274 3.26 8.78 -8.38
N VAL A 275 3.15 9.95 -7.73
CA VAL A 275 4.17 10.40 -6.76
C VAL A 275 4.21 9.51 -5.52
N LEU A 276 3.04 9.10 -5.01
CA LEU A 276 2.97 8.16 -3.88
C LEU A 276 3.52 6.78 -4.26
N ARG A 277 3.20 6.30 -5.47
CA ARG A 277 3.77 5.08 -6.01
C ARG A 277 5.31 5.14 -6.09
N ASP A 278 5.85 6.22 -6.64
CA ASP A 278 7.31 6.37 -6.77
C ASP A 278 8.00 6.46 -5.41
N ARG A 279 7.37 7.12 -4.41
CA ARG A 279 7.85 7.11 -3.02
C ARG A 279 7.89 5.70 -2.43
N LEU A 280 6.83 4.93 -2.62
CA LEU A 280 6.76 3.55 -2.18
C LEU A 280 7.90 2.73 -2.78
N LEU A 281 8.13 2.84 -4.10
CA LEU A 281 9.16 2.09 -4.81
C LEU A 281 10.59 2.53 -4.46
N GLY A 282 10.78 3.81 -4.14
CA GLY A 282 12.08 4.35 -3.71
C GLY A 282 12.44 4.04 -2.25
N ALA A 283 11.52 3.45 -1.49
CA ALA A 283 11.67 3.23 -0.05
C ALA A 283 11.74 1.74 0.34
N VAL A 284 12.03 0.86 -0.60
CA VAL A 284 12.11 -0.58 -0.35
C VAL A 284 13.44 -0.99 0.30
N ASP A 285 13.46 -2.16 0.92
CA ASP A 285 14.68 -2.89 1.25
C ASP A 285 15.13 -3.68 0.04
N VAL A 286 16.16 -3.19 -0.64
CA VAL A 286 16.76 -3.90 -1.78
C VAL A 286 17.41 -5.19 -1.26
N LYS A 287 17.03 -6.31 -1.86
CA LYS A 287 17.52 -7.64 -1.47
C LYS A 287 17.97 -8.43 -2.70
N PRO A 288 19.08 -9.18 -2.64
CA PRO A 288 19.55 -9.98 -3.78
C PRO A 288 18.52 -10.98 -4.30
N ALA A 289 17.66 -11.50 -3.42
CA ALA A 289 16.60 -12.44 -3.79
C ALA A 289 15.56 -11.86 -4.77
N PHE A 290 15.44 -10.54 -4.85
CA PHE A 290 14.49 -9.84 -5.73
C PHE A 290 15.15 -9.18 -6.95
N ASP A 291 16.48 -9.27 -7.07
CA ASP A 291 17.18 -8.74 -8.24
C ASP A 291 16.69 -9.38 -9.53
N GLY A 292 16.37 -8.54 -10.54
CA GLY A 292 15.79 -8.98 -11.80
C GLY A 292 14.39 -9.64 -11.69
N LYS A 293 13.70 -9.52 -10.54
CA LYS A 293 12.37 -10.10 -10.31
C LYS A 293 11.28 -9.06 -10.06
N CYS A 294 11.65 -7.82 -9.78
CA CYS A 294 10.76 -6.67 -9.75
C CYS A 294 11.50 -5.37 -10.07
N VAL A 295 10.76 -4.31 -10.35
CA VAL A 295 11.28 -2.99 -10.73
C VAL A 295 12.15 -2.37 -9.64
N SER A 296 11.71 -2.45 -8.38
CA SER A 296 12.43 -1.86 -7.24
C SER A 296 13.59 -2.71 -6.72
N GLY A 297 13.67 -4.00 -7.09
CA GLY A 297 14.63 -4.95 -6.54
C GLY A 297 14.46 -5.21 -5.04
N GLY A 298 13.31 -4.90 -4.45
CA GLY A 298 13.18 -4.91 -2.99
C GLY A 298 11.83 -5.33 -2.41
N ARG A 299 11.84 -5.44 -1.07
CA ARG A 299 10.68 -5.65 -0.22
C ARG A 299 10.19 -4.31 0.35
N LEU A 300 8.87 -4.16 0.45
CA LEU A 300 8.23 -3.04 1.13
C LEU A 300 8.86 -2.77 2.51
N ASN A 301 9.15 -1.49 2.78
CA ASN A 301 9.58 -1.01 4.09
C ASN A 301 8.74 0.21 4.49
N LEU A 302 7.93 0.05 5.53
CA LEU A 302 6.99 1.09 5.99
C LEU A 302 7.73 2.29 6.58
N ARG A 303 8.81 2.03 7.32
CA ARG A 303 9.57 3.09 7.99
C ARG A 303 10.22 4.01 6.97
N LYS A 304 10.98 3.47 6.01
CA LYS A 304 11.62 4.22 4.94
C LYS A 304 10.62 5.01 4.10
N MET A 305 9.46 4.41 3.81
CA MET A 305 8.41 5.06 3.05
C MET A 305 7.84 6.30 3.77
N LEU A 306 7.67 6.24 5.09
CA LEU A 306 7.16 7.36 5.88
C LEU A 306 8.22 8.42 6.18
N ASP A 307 9.50 8.08 6.11
CA ASP A 307 10.62 9.03 6.26
C ASP A 307 10.82 9.94 5.07
N TRP A 308 10.15 9.67 3.94
CA TRP A 308 10.31 10.48 2.75
C TRP A 308 9.86 11.92 2.97
N PRO A 309 10.74 12.91 2.79
CA PRO A 309 10.42 14.29 3.08
C PRO A 309 9.47 14.89 2.03
N ALA A 310 8.55 15.73 2.49
CA ALA A 310 7.76 16.58 1.62
C ALA A 310 8.50 17.90 1.36
N LEU A 311 8.45 18.38 0.11
CA LEU A 311 8.95 19.71 -0.23
C LEU A 311 7.79 20.62 -0.59
N ALA A 312 7.79 21.82 -0.02
CA ALA A 312 7.01 22.97 -0.47
C ALA A 312 7.96 24.06 -0.94
N MET A 313 7.59 24.77 -1.98
CA MET A 313 8.41 25.84 -2.52
C MET A 313 7.62 27.15 -2.51
N ASN A 314 8.30 28.20 -2.08
CA ASN A 314 7.84 29.58 -2.22
C ASN A 314 8.89 30.39 -2.97
N TRP A 315 8.45 31.43 -3.68
CA TRP A 315 9.35 32.33 -4.38
C TRP A 315 9.37 33.68 -3.64
N SER A 316 10.53 34.04 -3.10
CA SER A 316 10.70 35.29 -2.34
C SER A 316 12.03 35.93 -2.65
N ASN A 317 12.06 37.27 -2.81
CA ASN A 317 13.27 38.03 -3.12
C ASN A 317 14.06 37.47 -4.33
N GLN A 318 13.34 37.05 -5.39
CA GLN A 318 13.89 36.46 -6.61
C GLN A 318 14.64 35.15 -6.41
N THR A 319 14.46 34.48 -5.28
CA THR A 319 15.06 33.18 -4.99
C THR A 319 14.00 32.17 -4.56
N ALA A 320 14.25 30.89 -4.84
CA ALA A 320 13.44 29.79 -4.36
C ALA A 320 13.72 29.55 -2.87
N GLN A 321 12.68 29.60 -2.07
CA GLN A 321 12.68 29.15 -0.69
C GLN A 321 11.99 27.78 -0.61
N VAL A 322 12.75 26.78 -0.24
CA VAL A 322 12.27 25.39 -0.17
C VAL A 322 12.07 25.02 1.29
N ARG A 323 10.84 24.68 1.65
CA ARG A 323 10.52 24.07 2.94
C ARG A 323 10.54 22.56 2.79
N LEU A 324 11.37 21.88 3.57
CA LEU A 324 11.31 20.46 3.77
C LEU A 324 10.48 20.19 5.02
N THR A 325 9.54 19.23 4.93
CA THR A 325 8.83 18.67 6.07
C THR A 325 9.08 17.18 6.07
N GLY A 326 9.69 16.68 7.13
CA GLY A 326 10.07 15.26 7.29
C GLY A 326 9.88 14.80 8.73
N VAL A 327 10.49 13.68 9.07
CA VAL A 327 10.47 13.16 10.44
C VAL A 327 11.38 14.04 11.31
N PRO A 328 10.92 14.49 12.49
CA PRO A 328 11.73 15.28 13.42
C PRO A 328 13.07 14.60 13.71
N THR A 329 14.13 15.39 13.74
CA THR A 329 15.51 14.98 14.05
C THR A 329 16.16 14.02 13.05
N HIS A 330 15.55 13.76 11.88
CA HIS A 330 16.15 12.95 10.80
C HIS A 330 16.93 13.81 9.80
N GLY A 331 18.02 13.23 9.28
CA GLY A 331 18.84 13.86 8.25
C GLY A 331 18.21 13.76 6.87
N TYR A 332 18.28 14.82 6.08
CA TYR A 332 17.80 14.86 4.71
C TYR A 332 18.77 15.59 3.79
N VAL A 333 18.74 15.23 2.51
CA VAL A 333 19.49 15.89 1.45
C VAL A 333 18.52 16.56 0.49
N ILE A 334 18.69 17.88 0.26
CA ILE A 334 18.03 18.58 -0.85
C ILE A 334 18.94 18.54 -2.06
N THR A 335 18.41 18.11 -3.19
CA THR A 335 19.08 18.11 -4.48
C THR A 335 18.30 18.95 -5.50
N ALA A 336 18.98 19.49 -6.49
CA ALA A 336 18.35 20.23 -7.58
C ALA A 336 18.84 19.79 -8.95
N SER A 337 18.00 20.05 -9.96
CA SER A 337 18.23 19.78 -11.37
C SER A 337 17.66 20.88 -12.25
N THR A 338 18.26 21.09 -13.44
CA THR A 338 17.70 21.96 -14.49
C THR A 338 17.09 21.16 -15.64
N ASN A 339 17.35 19.84 -15.70
CA ASN A 339 16.96 18.95 -16.82
C ASN A 339 16.23 17.66 -16.37
N LEU A 340 16.00 17.47 -15.07
CA LEU A 340 15.39 16.28 -14.46
C LEU A 340 16.22 14.98 -14.63
N GLN A 341 17.39 15.03 -15.24
CA GLN A 341 18.28 13.89 -15.46
C GLN A 341 19.48 13.89 -14.50
N THR A 342 20.17 15.02 -14.42
CA THR A 342 21.29 15.20 -13.51
C THR A 342 20.85 15.99 -12.27
N TRP A 343 21.19 15.44 -11.10
CA TRP A 343 20.83 16.02 -9.81
C TRP A 343 22.06 16.33 -9.00
N THR A 344 22.15 17.52 -8.49
CA THR A 344 23.27 18.01 -7.65
C THR A 344 22.77 18.22 -6.24
N SER A 345 23.50 17.66 -5.25
CA SER A 345 23.22 17.94 -3.85
C SER A 345 23.50 19.40 -3.53
N LEU A 346 22.51 20.07 -2.93
CA LEU A 346 22.65 21.47 -2.52
C LEU A 346 22.99 21.58 -1.05
N GLN A 347 22.28 20.84 -0.21
CA GLN A 347 22.48 20.89 1.23
C GLN A 347 22.01 19.57 1.88
N THR A 348 22.72 19.18 2.94
CA THR A 348 22.31 18.13 3.87
C THR A 348 22.08 18.78 5.22
N ASN A 349 20.96 18.48 5.88
CA ASN A 349 20.67 18.98 7.22
C ASN A 349 19.69 18.07 7.94
N THR A 350 19.53 18.28 9.24
CA THR A 350 18.60 17.56 10.10
C THR A 350 17.33 18.40 10.26
N ALA A 351 16.16 17.78 10.08
CA ALA A 351 14.87 18.42 10.34
C ALA A 351 14.77 18.80 11.84
N GLY A 352 14.24 19.99 12.09
CA GLY A 352 14.05 20.49 13.46
C GLY A 352 13.05 19.64 14.28
N PRO A 353 12.83 19.98 15.56
CA PRO A 353 11.91 19.26 16.43
C PRO A 353 10.46 19.18 15.90
N GLY A 354 10.05 20.16 15.07
CA GLY A 354 8.74 20.15 14.36
C GLY A 354 8.74 19.40 13.04
N GLY A 355 9.86 18.80 12.65
CA GLY A 355 10.02 18.13 11.36
C GLY A 355 10.31 19.08 10.19
N ASP A 356 10.42 20.38 10.44
CA ASP A 356 10.61 21.37 9.38
C ASP A 356 12.07 21.79 9.23
N TRP A 357 12.44 22.10 7.99
CA TRP A 357 13.71 22.71 7.63
C TRP A 357 13.52 23.63 6.42
N TRP A 358 14.06 24.85 6.49
CA TRP A 358 14.00 25.84 5.42
C TRP A 358 15.36 25.99 4.74
N PHE A 359 15.34 26.04 3.42
CA PHE A 359 16.53 26.24 2.58
C PHE A 359 16.22 27.31 1.52
N THR A 360 17.12 28.26 1.35
CA THR A 360 17.08 29.25 0.27
C THR A 360 18.12 28.87 -0.78
N ASP A 361 17.71 28.71 -2.03
CA ASP A 361 18.63 28.46 -3.15
C ASP A 361 19.01 29.75 -3.86
N PRO A 362 20.21 30.32 -3.57
CA PRO A 362 20.64 31.59 -4.19
C PRO A 362 20.87 31.46 -5.70
N ALA A 363 21.21 30.25 -6.20
CA ALA A 363 21.46 30.02 -7.61
C ALA A 363 20.15 30.01 -8.44
N SER A 364 18.99 29.87 -7.80
CA SER A 364 17.69 29.81 -8.50
C SER A 364 17.35 31.10 -9.26
N ALA A 365 17.82 32.27 -8.80
CA ALA A 365 17.59 33.55 -9.43
C ALA A 365 18.22 33.68 -10.84
N ALA A 366 19.31 32.97 -11.10
CA ALA A 366 20.03 33.03 -12.39
C ALA A 366 19.59 31.93 -13.38
N LEU A 367 18.67 31.04 -13.01
CA LEU A 367 18.31 29.89 -13.81
C LEU A 367 16.87 30.02 -14.36
N PRO A 368 16.65 29.71 -15.66
CA PRO A 368 15.32 29.82 -16.28
C PRO A 368 14.32 28.78 -15.73
N ARG A 369 14.83 27.70 -15.16
CA ARG A 369 14.05 26.64 -14.48
C ARG A 369 14.95 25.87 -13.53
N ARG A 370 14.36 25.42 -12.43
CA ARG A 370 15.04 24.58 -11.43
C ARG A 370 14.03 23.68 -10.73
N PHE A 371 14.37 22.42 -10.61
CA PHE A 371 13.57 21.39 -9.97
C PHE A 371 14.26 20.95 -8.69
N TYR A 372 13.49 20.61 -7.67
CA TYR A 372 14.00 20.20 -6.37
C TYR A 372 13.42 18.85 -6.00
N ARG A 373 14.24 18.04 -5.35
CA ARG A 373 13.80 16.84 -4.64
C ARG A 373 14.59 16.73 -3.35
N ALA A 374 14.03 16.00 -2.39
CA ALA A 374 14.73 15.61 -1.18
C ALA A 374 14.63 14.11 -0.98
N HIS A 375 15.57 13.57 -0.25
CA HIS A 375 15.57 12.18 0.17
C HIS A 375 16.19 12.08 1.57
N PRO A 376 15.95 10.99 2.32
CA PRO A 376 16.66 10.73 3.57
C PRO A 376 18.15 10.82 3.35
N GLY A 377 18.85 11.47 4.29
CA GLY A 377 20.29 11.57 4.34
C GLY A 377 20.93 10.42 5.13
N PRO A 378 22.23 10.33 5.10
CA PRO A 378 22.96 9.39 5.94
C PRO A 378 22.79 9.67 7.42
#